data_98ed40957752ad90e4c90f7814d9212c
#
_entry.id   98ed40957752ad90e4c90f7814d9212c
#
_cell.length_a   1.000
_cell.length_b   1.000
_cell.length_c   1.000
_cell.angle_alpha   90.00
_cell.angle_beta   90.00
_cell.angle_gamma   90.00
#
_symmetry.space_group_name_H-M   'P 1'
#
loop_
_entity.id
_entity.type
_entity.pdbx_description
1 polymer ?
#
loop_
_entity_poly.entity_id
_entity_poly.type
_entity_poly.pdbx_seq_one_letter_code
_entity_poly.pdbx_strand_id
1 'polypeptide(L)'
;MFNVSALLGRGVAVSANTATPIVADWLSVDKCPLVVNEDNDHFFKLPASWMTREGLVRYLDDVLQGPVTHFVMCVNGQRTSYDSKTWEPIWKGVDEPARTDTATAMDGTHDRWAVNAWELFKQGIDPYSVWIQRCREKGVGPWVSIRMNDVHWATVSNYFRNATFCRTRRDLWRNQDAKGDWNDYCLDYRHREVRDYTFAQVAEMLERWDVDGIELDWMRSPLQFRKGHERSDAHFLTEFMRRVRRRVREESKKRGRKIRIAVRLPRSPQLAVKAGYDADAWLREGLMDLIVGSSVFWPDPELPVATWLAFIEKHNPSVRFLPSIDCFQLPDAAHFRGMASCYYRRGAKGLYLFNAPYCGRYDTDGRHHDEDTFGIVCREGLSPDSIRGKPMKVPPPRVDFPMLCD
;
A
#
# COMPACT_ATOMS: atom_id res chain seq x y z
N MET A 1 9.30 -38.68 51.87
CA MET A 1 9.54 -37.29 52.25
C MET A 1 10.73 -36.78 51.45
N PHE A 2 10.49 -36.17 50.32
CA PHE A 2 11.54 -35.48 49.56
C PHE A 2 11.07 -34.05 49.41
N ASN A 3 11.94 -33.15 49.87
CA ASN A 3 11.75 -31.72 50.00
C ASN A 3 11.98 -31.06 48.62
N VAL A 4 10.96 -30.39 48.09
CA VAL A 4 11.08 -29.59 46.86
C VAL A 4 11.00 -28.12 47.28
N SER A 5 12.14 -27.49 47.39
CA SER A 5 12.24 -26.05 47.57
C SER A 5 13.33 -25.47 46.67
N ALA A 6 12.99 -24.38 46.02
CA ALA A 6 13.81 -23.35 45.43
C ALA A 6 14.42 -23.63 44.02
N LEU A 7 13.68 -23.13 43.03
CA LEU A 7 14.27 -22.48 41.85
C LEU A 7 13.38 -21.24 41.48
N LEU A 8 13.58 -20.16 42.21
CA LEU A 8 13.12 -18.84 41.82
C LEU A 8 14.05 -18.34 40.72
N GLY A 9 13.56 -18.41 39.49
CA GLY A 9 14.23 -17.88 38.33
C GLY A 9 14.32 -16.34 38.39
N ARG A 10 15.51 -15.86 38.13
CA ARG A 10 15.81 -14.43 38.00
C ARG A 10 14.94 -13.83 36.88
N GLY A 11 14.05 -12.94 37.27
CA GLY A 11 13.35 -12.08 36.33
C GLY A 11 14.35 -11.22 35.54
N VAL A 12 14.38 -11.39 34.24
CA VAL A 12 15.04 -10.44 33.34
C VAL A 12 14.23 -9.17 33.40
N ALA A 13 14.77 -8.15 34.04
CA ALA A 13 14.24 -6.81 34.00
C ALA A 13 14.22 -6.34 32.53
N VAL A 14 13.06 -6.29 31.93
CA VAL A 14 12.85 -5.57 30.65
C VAL A 14 13.10 -4.11 30.96
N SER A 15 14.24 -3.60 30.50
CA SER A 15 14.62 -2.20 30.58
C SER A 15 13.49 -1.34 29.99
N ALA A 16 12.97 -0.46 30.82
CA ALA A 16 11.92 0.47 30.46
C ALA A 16 12.44 1.55 29.49
N ASN A 17 11.56 1.90 28.55
CA ASN A 17 11.43 3.22 27.91
C ASN A 17 12.71 3.88 27.38
N THR A 18 13.19 3.44 26.24
CA THR A 18 13.67 4.41 25.26
C THR A 18 12.44 4.90 24.49
N ALA A 19 11.97 6.11 24.78
CA ALA A 19 10.93 6.77 24.01
C ALA A 19 11.33 6.73 22.54
N THR A 20 10.58 5.98 21.73
CA THR A 20 10.82 5.90 20.29
C THR A 20 10.79 7.32 19.73
N PRO A 21 11.80 7.78 18.97
CA PRO A 21 11.80 9.13 18.42
C PRO A 21 10.50 9.34 17.63
N ILE A 22 9.74 10.36 18.00
CA ILE A 22 8.56 10.78 17.24
C ILE A 22 9.09 11.34 15.94
N VAL A 23 8.81 10.66 14.82
CA VAL A 23 9.09 11.21 13.49
C VAL A 23 8.28 12.50 13.35
N ALA A 24 8.94 13.60 13.01
CA ALA A 24 8.28 14.90 12.87
C ALA A 24 7.05 14.78 11.96
N ASP A 25 5.95 15.40 12.36
CA ASP A 25 4.70 15.40 11.58
C ASP A 25 4.92 16.11 10.23
N TRP A 26 5.29 15.32 9.23
CA TRP A 26 5.61 15.80 7.88
C TRP A 26 4.42 16.48 7.19
N LEU A 27 3.19 16.21 7.62
CA LEU A 27 2.02 16.95 7.14
C LEU A 27 1.98 18.39 7.66
N SER A 28 2.77 18.69 8.69
CA SER A 28 2.90 20.03 9.27
C SER A 28 4.16 20.78 8.81
N VAL A 29 5.05 20.14 8.02
CA VAL A 29 6.37 20.70 7.65
C VAL A 29 6.37 21.18 6.20
N ASP A 30 7.04 22.32 5.95
CA ASP A 30 7.28 22.90 4.61
C ASP A 30 8.23 22.06 3.72
N LYS A 31 8.55 20.84 4.11
CA LYS A 31 9.39 19.92 3.35
C LYS A 31 8.56 19.20 2.30
N CYS A 32 9.13 19.07 1.11
CA CYS A 32 8.53 18.25 0.04
C CYS A 32 8.64 16.76 0.41
N PRO A 33 7.58 16.10 0.89
CA PRO A 33 7.65 14.68 1.22
C PRO A 33 7.89 13.85 -0.03
N LEU A 34 8.79 12.88 0.09
CA LEU A 34 8.97 11.78 -0.85
C LEU A 34 8.53 10.50 -0.16
N VAL A 35 7.39 9.98 -0.58
CA VAL A 35 6.80 8.75 -0.04
C VAL A 35 7.10 7.61 -1.00
N VAL A 36 7.60 6.50 -0.49
CA VAL A 36 7.88 5.28 -1.27
C VAL A 36 6.93 4.18 -0.83
N ASN A 37 6.26 3.56 -1.80
CA ASN A 37 5.39 2.41 -1.57
C ASN A 37 6.10 1.12 -1.98
N GLU A 38 6.07 0.15 -1.07
CA GLU A 38 6.41 -1.25 -1.31
C GLU A 38 5.12 -2.03 -1.56
N ASP A 39 4.96 -2.55 -2.78
CA ASP A 39 3.71 -3.17 -3.25
C ASP A 39 3.60 -4.66 -2.93
N ASN A 40 4.07 -5.07 -1.76
CA ASN A 40 3.84 -6.38 -1.14
C ASN A 40 4.63 -7.57 -1.72
N ASP A 41 5.29 -7.48 -2.86
CA ASP A 41 5.91 -8.66 -3.48
C ASP A 41 7.40 -8.52 -3.83
N HIS A 42 7.92 -7.31 -3.91
CA HIS A 42 9.31 -7.09 -4.36
C HIS A 42 10.32 -7.82 -3.48
N PHE A 43 10.23 -7.63 -2.16
CA PHE A 43 11.13 -8.32 -1.23
C PHE A 43 10.93 -9.84 -1.26
N PHE A 44 9.68 -10.29 -1.24
CA PHE A 44 9.38 -11.73 -1.17
C PHE A 44 9.73 -12.50 -2.44
N LYS A 45 10.00 -11.83 -3.55
CA LYS A 45 10.48 -12.45 -4.78
C LYS A 45 12.01 -12.57 -4.85
N LEU A 46 12.74 -11.98 -3.91
CA LEU A 46 14.21 -12.09 -3.83
C LEU A 46 14.65 -13.54 -3.55
N PRO A 47 15.93 -13.87 -3.77
CA PRO A 47 16.48 -15.20 -3.43
C PRO A 47 16.21 -15.57 -1.98
N ALA A 48 16.01 -16.86 -1.69
CA ALA A 48 15.70 -17.36 -0.35
C ALA A 48 16.74 -16.94 0.72
N SER A 49 17.99 -16.71 0.33
CA SER A 49 19.03 -16.20 1.23
C SER A 49 18.76 -14.82 1.83
N TRP A 50 17.80 -14.06 1.26
CA TRP A 50 17.35 -12.80 1.80
C TRP A 50 16.27 -12.94 2.88
N MET A 51 15.68 -14.12 3.03
CA MET A 51 14.59 -14.35 3.98
C MET A 51 15.11 -14.48 5.41
N THR A 52 15.73 -13.41 5.88
CA THR A 52 16.31 -13.25 7.22
C THR A 52 16.03 -11.84 7.74
N ARG A 53 16.23 -11.61 9.03
CA ARG A 53 16.14 -10.25 9.59
C ARG A 53 17.14 -9.30 8.94
N GLU A 54 18.36 -9.75 8.70
CA GLU A 54 19.43 -9.00 8.05
C GLU A 54 19.07 -8.64 6.59
N GLY A 55 18.45 -9.58 5.86
CA GLY A 55 17.97 -9.35 4.51
C GLY A 55 16.88 -8.29 4.46
N LEU A 56 15.93 -8.32 5.40
CA LEU A 56 14.89 -7.29 5.53
C LEU A 56 15.47 -5.89 5.82
N VAL A 57 16.44 -5.82 6.75
CA VAL A 57 17.12 -4.57 7.09
C VAL A 57 17.90 -4.02 5.89
N ARG A 58 18.68 -4.88 5.22
CA ARG A 58 19.46 -4.51 4.03
C ARG A 58 18.57 -3.99 2.92
N TYR A 59 17.45 -4.67 2.62
CA TYR A 59 16.49 -4.22 1.62
C TYR A 59 15.98 -2.82 1.93
N LEU A 60 15.55 -2.59 3.17
CA LEU A 60 15.03 -1.29 3.57
C LEU A 60 16.11 -0.21 3.57
N ASP A 61 17.34 -0.53 3.96
CA ASP A 61 18.47 0.42 3.89
C ASP A 61 18.76 0.88 2.47
N ASP A 62 18.64 -0.02 1.50
CA ASP A 62 18.79 0.33 0.08
C ASP A 62 17.64 1.22 -0.41
N VAL A 63 16.41 0.99 0.08
CA VAL A 63 15.24 1.84 -0.24
C VAL A 63 15.34 3.23 0.39
N LEU A 64 15.86 3.32 1.61
CA LEU A 64 15.89 4.54 2.41
C LEU A 64 17.24 5.29 2.33
N GLN A 65 17.91 5.29 1.19
CA GLN A 65 19.23 5.89 1.01
C GLN A 65 19.23 7.42 0.95
N GLY A 66 18.13 8.06 0.63
CA GLY A 66 18.07 9.49 0.39
C GLY A 66 16.99 10.20 1.21
N PRO A 67 16.39 11.27 0.67
CA PRO A 67 15.41 12.09 1.36
C PRO A 67 14.01 11.46 1.43
N VAL A 68 13.91 10.14 1.44
CA VAL A 68 12.65 9.43 1.66
C VAL A 68 12.12 9.77 3.04
N THR A 69 10.90 10.27 3.11
CA THR A 69 10.28 10.72 4.36
C THR A 69 9.36 9.67 4.97
N HIS A 70 8.72 8.87 4.12
CA HIS A 70 7.78 7.82 4.54
C HIS A 70 7.93 6.59 3.67
N PHE A 71 7.80 5.45 4.33
CA PHE A 71 7.75 4.15 3.68
C PHE A 71 6.39 3.51 3.94
N VAL A 72 5.68 3.18 2.88
CA VAL A 72 4.34 2.62 2.90
C VAL A 72 4.42 1.16 2.48
N MET A 73 4.13 0.25 3.40
CA MET A 73 4.24 -1.19 3.21
C MET A 73 2.87 -1.78 2.91
N CYS A 74 2.65 -2.27 1.70
CA CYS A 74 1.45 -3.04 1.39
C CYS A 74 1.53 -4.42 2.05
N VAL A 75 0.47 -4.84 2.75
CA VAL A 75 0.49 -6.06 3.57
C VAL A 75 -0.30 -7.23 2.97
N ASN A 76 -1.02 -6.98 1.88
CA ASN A 76 -1.94 -7.95 1.30
C ASN A 76 -2.14 -7.83 -0.22
N GLY A 77 -2.49 -8.96 -0.84
CA GLY A 77 -3.34 -9.04 -2.01
C GLY A 77 -4.75 -9.42 -1.55
N GLN A 78 -5.31 -10.53 -2.06
CA GLN A 78 -6.45 -11.18 -1.39
C GLN A 78 -6.02 -11.95 -0.13
N ARG A 79 -4.75 -12.34 -0.03
CA ARG A 79 -4.11 -12.97 1.12
C ARG A 79 -3.02 -12.06 1.68
N THR A 80 -2.64 -12.27 2.93
CA THR A 80 -1.62 -11.48 3.61
C THR A 80 -0.23 -12.08 3.50
N SER A 81 0.82 -11.26 3.47
CA SER A 81 2.22 -11.73 3.52
C SER A 81 2.74 -11.87 4.95
N TYR A 82 1.85 -11.98 5.91
CA TYR A 82 2.16 -12.22 7.33
C TYR A 82 1.10 -13.12 7.96
N ASP A 83 1.37 -13.65 9.15
CA ASP A 83 0.45 -14.48 9.92
C ASP A 83 -0.71 -13.65 10.47
N SER A 84 -1.73 -13.45 9.67
CA SER A 84 -2.94 -12.71 10.02
C SER A 84 -3.92 -13.60 10.79
N LYS A 85 -4.59 -13.01 11.77
CA LYS A 85 -5.68 -13.64 12.53
C LYS A 85 -7.04 -13.50 11.85
N THR A 86 -7.13 -12.60 10.86
CA THR A 86 -8.41 -12.23 10.23
C THR A 86 -8.49 -12.65 8.77
N TRP A 87 -7.37 -12.66 8.06
CA TRP A 87 -7.29 -13.07 6.67
C TRP A 87 -6.36 -14.28 6.49
N GLU A 88 -6.51 -14.98 5.38
CA GLU A 88 -5.63 -16.10 5.05
C GLU A 88 -4.22 -15.61 4.71
N PRO A 89 -3.17 -16.23 5.26
CA PRO A 89 -1.80 -15.94 4.83
C PRO A 89 -1.56 -16.49 3.42
N ILE A 90 -0.64 -15.85 2.67
CA ILE A 90 -0.33 -16.21 1.28
C ILE A 90 0.26 -17.62 1.15
N TRP A 91 0.89 -18.13 2.20
CA TRP A 91 1.45 -19.47 2.26
C TRP A 91 0.45 -20.56 2.63
N LYS A 92 -0.83 -20.24 2.84
CA LYS A 92 -1.83 -21.26 3.10
C LYS A 92 -1.83 -22.30 1.99
N GLY A 93 -1.56 -23.56 2.33
CA GLY A 93 -1.42 -24.68 1.40
C GLY A 93 -0.05 -24.80 0.72
N VAL A 94 0.99 -24.09 1.18
CA VAL A 94 2.38 -24.26 0.67
C VAL A 94 2.92 -25.66 0.92
N ASP A 95 2.55 -26.25 2.05
CA ASP A 95 2.94 -27.56 2.52
C ASP A 95 2.00 -28.70 2.07
N GLU A 96 0.96 -28.39 1.31
CA GLU A 96 0.01 -29.38 0.79
C GLU A 96 0.51 -29.98 -0.53
N PRO A 97 0.57 -31.34 -0.66
CA PRO A 97 1.08 -32.00 -1.87
C PRO A 97 0.33 -31.71 -3.16
N ALA A 98 -0.90 -31.21 -3.06
CA ALA A 98 -1.78 -30.94 -4.21
C ALA A 98 -1.57 -29.56 -4.87
N ARG A 99 -0.55 -28.82 -4.45
CA ARG A 99 -0.30 -27.44 -4.94
C ARG A 99 0.44 -27.36 -6.28
N THR A 100 0.60 -28.47 -6.96
CA THR A 100 1.45 -28.58 -8.16
C THR A 100 0.86 -27.93 -9.42
N ASP A 101 -0.38 -27.44 -9.40
CA ASP A 101 -1.10 -27.15 -10.63
C ASP A 101 -1.27 -25.68 -11.00
N THR A 102 -0.94 -24.76 -10.13
CA THR A 102 -1.34 -23.36 -10.34
C THR A 102 -0.21 -22.35 -10.39
N ALA A 103 0.89 -22.65 -9.78
CA ALA A 103 1.97 -21.69 -9.65
C ALA A 103 2.99 -21.83 -10.77
N THR A 104 3.09 -23.01 -11.35
CA THR A 104 3.99 -23.31 -12.47
C THR A 104 3.56 -22.69 -13.79
N ALA A 105 2.36 -22.16 -13.87
CA ALA A 105 1.82 -21.72 -15.15
C ALA A 105 2.39 -20.40 -15.66
N MET A 106 3.09 -19.60 -14.82
CA MET A 106 3.33 -18.23 -15.24
C MET A 106 4.78 -17.73 -15.22
N ASP A 107 5.67 -18.14 -14.33
CA ASP A 107 7.10 -17.76 -14.40
C ASP A 107 8.01 -18.34 -13.29
N GLY A 108 7.52 -19.21 -12.42
CA GLY A 108 8.30 -19.77 -11.31
C GLY A 108 8.69 -18.77 -10.19
N THR A 109 8.41 -17.48 -10.36
CA THR A 109 8.73 -16.45 -9.36
C THR A 109 7.58 -16.22 -8.39
N HIS A 110 6.34 -16.46 -8.80
CA HIS A 110 5.15 -16.28 -7.97
C HIS A 110 5.10 -17.27 -6.80
N ASP A 111 5.56 -18.50 -7.00
CA ASP A 111 5.71 -19.47 -5.91
C ASP A 111 6.71 -19.01 -4.85
N ARG A 112 7.75 -18.33 -5.28
CA ARG A 112 8.79 -17.82 -4.39
C ARG A 112 8.21 -16.86 -3.35
N TRP A 113 7.26 -15.99 -3.73
CA TRP A 113 6.62 -15.10 -2.77
C TRP A 113 5.96 -15.84 -1.61
N ALA A 114 5.10 -16.81 -1.90
CA ALA A 114 4.43 -17.57 -0.84
C ALA A 114 5.41 -18.40 0.00
N VAL A 115 6.38 -19.04 -0.64
CA VAL A 115 7.42 -19.83 0.03
C VAL A 115 8.30 -18.94 0.92
N ASN A 116 8.74 -17.81 0.41
CA ASN A 116 9.59 -16.87 1.14
C ASN A 116 8.88 -16.24 2.34
N ALA A 117 7.61 -15.87 2.18
CA ALA A 117 6.81 -15.39 3.30
C ALA A 117 6.65 -16.48 4.39
N TRP A 118 6.48 -17.74 3.99
CA TRP A 118 6.42 -18.86 4.91
C TRP A 118 7.76 -19.14 5.60
N GLU A 119 8.89 -19.00 4.88
CA GLU A 119 10.23 -19.14 5.49
C GLU A 119 10.44 -18.11 6.62
N LEU A 120 10.05 -16.87 6.43
CA LEU A 120 10.11 -15.87 7.50
C LEU A 120 9.18 -16.22 8.67
N PHE A 121 7.96 -16.66 8.38
CA PHE A 121 6.99 -17.09 9.40
C PHE A 121 7.55 -18.23 10.25
N LYS A 122 8.14 -19.28 9.64
CA LYS A 122 8.76 -20.41 10.36
C LYS A 122 9.89 -19.98 11.30
N GLN A 123 10.60 -18.92 10.95
CA GLN A 123 11.64 -18.33 11.79
C GLN A 123 11.08 -17.40 12.88
N GLY A 124 9.76 -17.20 12.96
CA GLY A 124 9.14 -16.25 13.88
C GLY A 124 9.42 -14.78 13.54
N ILE A 125 9.76 -14.50 12.28
CA ILE A 125 10.07 -13.15 11.81
C ILE A 125 8.81 -12.52 11.19
N ASP A 126 8.32 -11.42 11.78
CA ASP A 126 7.32 -10.54 11.18
C ASP A 126 8.05 -9.46 10.36
N PRO A 127 8.00 -9.51 9.03
CA PRO A 127 8.76 -8.61 8.18
C PRO A 127 8.36 -7.14 8.39
N TYR A 128 7.08 -6.87 8.60
CA TYR A 128 6.58 -5.50 8.79
C TYR A 128 7.04 -4.92 10.11
N SER A 129 7.09 -5.71 11.17
CA SER A 129 7.65 -5.27 12.47
C SER A 129 9.14 -4.90 12.34
N VAL A 130 9.91 -5.68 11.57
CA VAL A 130 11.33 -5.38 11.30
C VAL A 130 11.46 -4.06 10.52
N TRP A 131 10.68 -3.88 9.48
CA TRP A 131 10.72 -2.64 8.68
C TRP A 131 10.22 -1.41 9.45
N ILE A 132 9.18 -1.55 10.28
CA ILE A 132 8.68 -0.46 11.13
C ILE A 132 9.78 -0.01 12.10
N GLN A 133 10.43 -0.95 12.77
CA GLN A 133 11.55 -0.65 13.66
C GLN A 133 12.68 0.06 12.89
N ARG A 134 13.08 -0.45 11.72
CA ARG A 134 14.16 0.15 10.93
C ARG A 134 13.83 1.54 10.42
N CYS A 135 12.57 1.77 9.99
CA CYS A 135 12.09 3.12 9.64
C CYS A 135 12.27 4.09 10.81
N ARG A 136 11.88 3.69 12.00
CA ARG A 136 12.06 4.50 13.24
C ARG A 136 13.53 4.85 13.48
N GLU A 137 14.42 3.88 13.37
CA GLU A 137 15.87 4.07 13.54
C GLU A 137 16.43 5.07 12.53
N LYS A 138 15.87 5.13 11.31
CA LYS A 138 16.28 6.05 10.25
C LYS A 138 15.54 7.39 10.24
N GLY A 139 14.60 7.61 11.17
CA GLY A 139 13.78 8.82 11.19
C GLY A 139 12.76 8.91 10.03
N VAL A 140 12.38 7.77 9.43
CA VAL A 140 11.40 7.66 8.36
C VAL A 140 10.05 7.22 8.94
N GLY A 141 8.95 7.82 8.50
CA GLY A 141 7.61 7.46 8.96
C GLY A 141 7.15 6.12 8.41
N PRO A 142 6.89 5.09 9.26
CA PRO A 142 6.37 3.82 8.81
C PRO A 142 4.86 3.86 8.66
N TRP A 143 4.36 3.48 7.48
CA TRP A 143 2.94 3.33 7.19
C TRP A 143 2.65 1.93 6.65
N VAL A 144 1.45 1.43 6.88
CA VAL A 144 0.97 0.20 6.25
C VAL A 144 -0.18 0.49 5.30
N SER A 145 -0.20 -0.20 4.17
CA SER A 145 -1.22 -0.09 3.14
C SER A 145 -2.02 -1.39 3.04
N ILE A 146 -3.32 -1.26 2.84
CA ILE A 146 -4.22 -2.36 2.51
C ILE A 146 -4.85 -2.12 1.14
N ARG A 147 -4.73 -3.10 0.25
CA ARG A 147 -5.51 -3.16 -1.00
C ARG A 147 -6.95 -3.47 -0.66
N MET A 148 -7.83 -2.54 -0.94
CA MET A 148 -9.24 -2.63 -0.58
C MET A 148 -10.02 -3.62 -1.44
N ASN A 149 -9.63 -3.78 -2.69
CA ASN A 149 -9.97 -4.86 -3.58
C ASN A 149 -8.71 -5.31 -4.32
N ASP A 150 -8.51 -6.62 -4.47
CA ASP A 150 -7.46 -7.19 -5.29
C ASP A 150 -8.06 -8.36 -6.10
N VAL A 151 -7.93 -8.29 -7.41
CA VAL A 151 -8.50 -9.31 -8.31
C VAL A 151 -7.43 -9.89 -9.24
N HIS A 152 -6.16 -9.75 -8.89
CA HIS A 152 -5.08 -10.37 -9.66
C HIS A 152 -5.30 -11.88 -9.76
N TRP A 153 -5.41 -12.36 -11.00
CA TRP A 153 -5.63 -13.78 -11.30
C TRP A 153 -6.91 -14.36 -10.70
N ALA A 154 -7.92 -13.53 -10.40
CA ALA A 154 -9.20 -14.00 -9.86
C ALA A 154 -9.95 -14.95 -10.79
N THR A 155 -9.64 -14.91 -12.11
CA THR A 155 -10.19 -15.84 -13.12
C THR A 155 -9.59 -17.24 -13.05
N VAL A 156 -8.43 -17.41 -12.39
CA VAL A 156 -7.74 -18.70 -12.26
C VAL A 156 -8.18 -19.36 -10.96
N SER A 157 -8.92 -20.48 -11.10
CA SER A 157 -9.32 -21.26 -9.92
C SER A 157 -8.06 -21.77 -9.19
N ASN A 158 -8.04 -21.74 -7.88
CA ASN A 158 -6.94 -22.20 -7.04
C ASN A 158 -5.60 -21.44 -7.14
N TYR A 159 -5.59 -20.26 -7.75
CA TYR A 159 -4.38 -19.44 -7.72
C TYR A 159 -4.00 -19.08 -6.27
N PHE A 160 -2.71 -19.22 -5.92
CA PHE A 160 -2.25 -19.10 -4.53
C PHE A 160 -2.56 -17.76 -3.85
N ARG A 161 -2.74 -16.69 -4.62
CA ARG A 161 -3.10 -15.35 -4.10
C ARG A 161 -4.58 -15.20 -3.79
N ASN A 162 -5.44 -16.13 -4.28
CA ASN A 162 -6.89 -16.02 -4.14
C ASN A 162 -7.33 -16.55 -2.76
N ALA A 163 -7.93 -15.68 -1.96
CA ALA A 163 -8.49 -16.06 -0.67
C ALA A 163 -9.75 -16.92 -0.82
N THR A 164 -9.94 -17.86 0.08
CA THR A 164 -11.14 -18.71 0.10
C THR A 164 -12.42 -17.87 0.19
N PHE A 165 -12.42 -16.84 1.04
CA PHE A 165 -13.55 -15.91 1.15
C PHE A 165 -13.89 -15.27 -0.22
N CYS A 166 -12.92 -14.71 -0.91
CA CYS A 166 -13.16 -14.05 -2.20
C CYS A 166 -13.63 -15.03 -3.27
N ARG A 167 -13.09 -16.25 -3.29
CA ARG A 167 -13.37 -17.26 -4.30
C ARG A 167 -14.72 -17.96 -4.12
N THR A 168 -15.12 -18.24 -2.87
CA THR A 168 -16.31 -19.05 -2.59
C THR A 168 -17.59 -18.21 -2.45
N ARG A 169 -17.46 -16.93 -2.10
CA ARG A 169 -18.58 -16.02 -1.90
C ARG A 169 -18.89 -15.21 -3.15
N ARG A 170 -19.28 -15.92 -4.25
CA ARG A 170 -19.68 -15.30 -5.52
C ARG A 170 -20.87 -14.35 -5.38
N ASP A 171 -21.73 -14.60 -4.40
CA ASP A 171 -22.84 -13.73 -4.02
C ASP A 171 -22.40 -12.32 -3.59
N LEU A 172 -21.14 -12.16 -3.21
CA LEU A 172 -20.53 -10.88 -2.81
C LEU A 172 -19.75 -10.20 -3.94
N TRP A 173 -19.64 -10.81 -5.12
CA TRP A 173 -18.95 -10.20 -6.25
C TRP A 173 -19.75 -9.04 -6.85
N ARG A 174 -19.03 -8.08 -7.37
CA ARG A 174 -19.58 -6.96 -8.12
C ARG A 174 -20.47 -7.41 -9.29
N ASN A 175 -20.10 -8.49 -9.96
CA ASN A 175 -20.91 -9.16 -10.96
C ASN A 175 -20.94 -10.66 -10.69
N GLN A 176 -22.10 -11.17 -10.30
CA GLN A 176 -22.27 -12.60 -9.98
C GLN A 176 -22.23 -13.49 -11.23
N ASP A 177 -22.49 -12.90 -12.41
CA ASP A 177 -22.43 -13.57 -13.72
C ASP A 177 -21.09 -13.35 -14.44
N ALA A 178 -20.03 -13.12 -13.67
CA ALA A 178 -18.67 -12.86 -14.18
C ALA A 178 -18.25 -13.88 -15.25
N LYS A 179 -17.85 -13.37 -16.45
CA LYS A 179 -17.49 -14.18 -17.62
C LYS A 179 -16.06 -13.92 -18.11
N GLY A 180 -15.14 -13.67 -17.21
CA GLY A 180 -13.73 -13.54 -17.57
C GLY A 180 -13.18 -12.10 -17.54
N ASP A 181 -14.01 -11.06 -17.39
CA ASP A 181 -13.51 -9.76 -16.99
C ASP A 181 -13.10 -9.84 -15.51
N TRP A 182 -11.81 -9.71 -15.26
CA TRP A 182 -11.27 -9.81 -13.90
C TRP A 182 -11.87 -8.80 -12.93
N ASN A 183 -12.35 -7.64 -13.39
CA ASN A 183 -13.00 -6.64 -12.57
C ASN A 183 -14.36 -7.09 -12.02
N ASP A 184 -15.01 -8.02 -12.67
CA ASP A 184 -16.28 -8.57 -12.20
C ASP A 184 -16.13 -9.33 -10.87
N TYR A 185 -14.92 -9.82 -10.58
CA TYR A 185 -14.59 -10.54 -9.33
C TYR A 185 -14.30 -9.61 -8.14
N CYS A 186 -14.30 -8.28 -8.32
CA CYS A 186 -14.21 -7.35 -7.20
C CYS A 186 -15.35 -7.61 -6.20
N LEU A 187 -15.03 -7.50 -4.91
CA LEU A 187 -16.04 -7.56 -3.87
C LEU A 187 -16.89 -6.29 -3.87
N ASP A 188 -18.21 -6.44 -3.79
CA ASP A 188 -19.17 -5.34 -3.75
C ASP A 188 -19.34 -4.83 -2.31
N TYR A 189 -18.86 -3.63 -2.06
CA TYR A 189 -18.93 -2.98 -0.74
C TYR A 189 -20.33 -2.60 -0.29
N ARG A 190 -21.35 -2.78 -1.12
CA ARG A 190 -22.75 -2.72 -0.67
C ARG A 190 -23.03 -3.78 0.40
N HIS A 191 -22.39 -4.95 0.31
CA HIS A 191 -22.55 -6.04 1.27
C HIS A 191 -21.85 -5.72 2.58
N ARG A 192 -22.58 -5.88 3.69
CA ARG A 192 -22.03 -5.66 5.02
C ARG A 192 -20.87 -6.62 5.32
N GLU A 193 -20.99 -7.86 4.89
CA GLU A 193 -19.97 -8.90 5.06
C GLU A 193 -18.64 -8.49 4.45
N VAL A 194 -18.64 -7.85 3.27
CA VAL A 194 -17.42 -7.33 2.62
C VAL A 194 -16.80 -6.24 3.49
N ARG A 195 -17.61 -5.28 3.94
CA ARG A 195 -17.15 -4.20 4.82
C ARG A 195 -16.62 -4.71 6.16
N ASP A 196 -17.27 -5.73 6.76
CA ASP A 196 -16.83 -6.33 8.01
C ASP A 196 -15.54 -7.13 7.84
N TYR A 197 -15.40 -7.90 6.75
CA TYR A 197 -14.19 -8.64 6.39
C TYR A 197 -13.00 -7.71 6.21
N THR A 198 -13.16 -6.64 5.45
CA THR A 198 -12.08 -5.66 5.22
C THR A 198 -11.76 -4.85 6.48
N PHE A 199 -12.79 -4.48 7.26
CA PHE A 199 -12.57 -3.76 8.51
C PHE A 199 -11.80 -4.57 9.55
N ALA A 200 -12.02 -5.89 9.62
CA ALA A 200 -11.26 -6.76 10.51
C ALA A 200 -9.76 -6.68 10.24
N GLN A 201 -9.38 -6.64 8.96
CA GLN A 201 -7.98 -6.46 8.54
C GLN A 201 -7.42 -5.10 8.96
N VAL A 202 -8.17 -4.01 8.73
CA VAL A 202 -7.76 -2.67 9.16
C VAL A 202 -7.55 -2.61 10.69
N ALA A 203 -8.45 -3.22 11.44
CA ALA A 203 -8.36 -3.26 12.90
C ALA A 203 -7.13 -4.05 13.36
N GLU A 204 -6.86 -5.21 12.74
CA GLU A 204 -5.69 -6.02 13.05
C GLU A 204 -4.38 -5.27 12.78
N MET A 205 -4.24 -4.59 11.63
CA MET A 205 -3.05 -3.79 11.32
C MET A 205 -2.79 -2.72 12.39
N LEU A 206 -3.83 -2.03 12.82
CA LEU A 206 -3.74 -1.00 13.86
C LEU A 206 -3.37 -1.57 15.22
N GLU A 207 -3.82 -2.78 15.56
CA GLU A 207 -3.48 -3.44 16.82
C GLU A 207 -2.07 -4.01 16.81
N ARG A 208 -1.66 -4.59 15.68
CA ARG A 208 -0.42 -5.34 15.54
C ARG A 208 0.81 -4.45 15.46
N TRP A 209 0.74 -3.33 14.72
CA TRP A 209 1.92 -2.54 14.39
C TRP A 209 1.83 -1.10 14.88
N ASP A 210 2.96 -0.61 15.40
CA ASP A 210 3.11 0.77 15.83
C ASP A 210 3.47 1.69 14.64
N VAL A 211 2.48 1.95 13.79
CA VAL A 211 2.62 2.77 12.57
C VAL A 211 2.21 4.23 12.79
N ASP A 212 2.71 5.15 11.95
CA ASP A 212 2.31 6.56 11.93
C ASP A 212 1.05 6.81 11.12
N GLY A 213 0.71 5.87 10.24
CA GLY A 213 -0.50 5.94 9.46
C GLY A 213 -0.85 4.62 8.79
N ILE A 214 -2.07 4.58 8.27
CA ILE A 214 -2.57 3.52 7.41
C ILE A 214 -2.98 4.12 6.07
N GLU A 215 -2.81 3.35 5.02
CA GLU A 215 -3.31 3.69 3.69
C GLU A 215 -4.40 2.71 3.28
N LEU A 216 -5.52 3.23 2.80
CA LEU A 216 -6.57 2.47 2.14
C LEU A 216 -6.39 2.63 0.63
N ASP A 217 -5.82 1.61 -0.01
CA ASP A 217 -5.55 1.61 -1.44
C ASP A 217 -6.79 1.16 -2.23
N TRP A 218 -7.56 2.13 -2.69
CA TRP A 218 -8.73 1.90 -3.54
C TRP A 218 -8.37 1.73 -5.02
N MET A 219 -7.08 1.91 -5.39
CA MET A 219 -6.67 1.99 -6.79
C MET A 219 -6.16 0.67 -7.39
N ARG A 220 -5.98 -0.39 -6.57
CA ARG A 220 -5.56 -1.70 -7.12
C ARG A 220 -6.64 -2.36 -7.99
N SER A 221 -7.88 -2.20 -7.59
CA SER A 221 -9.07 -2.57 -8.37
C SER A 221 -10.15 -1.56 -8.03
N PRO A 222 -10.25 -0.44 -8.76
CA PRO A 222 -10.99 0.75 -8.32
C PRO A 222 -12.51 0.64 -8.47
N LEU A 223 -13.05 -0.55 -8.62
CA LEU A 223 -14.48 -0.81 -8.80
C LEU A 223 -15.05 -1.49 -7.55
N GLN A 224 -15.73 -0.71 -6.72
CA GLN A 224 -16.21 -1.13 -5.41
C GLN A 224 -17.70 -1.52 -5.40
N PHE A 225 -18.42 -1.27 -6.48
CA PHE A 225 -19.86 -1.47 -6.59
C PHE A 225 -20.25 -2.11 -7.91
N ARG A 226 -21.42 -2.71 -7.96
CA ARG A 226 -22.04 -3.17 -9.19
C ARG A 226 -22.17 -2.02 -10.18
N LYS A 227 -21.91 -2.29 -11.46
CA LYS A 227 -21.98 -1.29 -12.54
C LYS A 227 -23.32 -0.55 -12.52
N GLY A 228 -23.28 0.77 -12.57
CA GLY A 228 -24.42 1.66 -12.53
C GLY A 228 -24.97 1.97 -11.14
N HIS A 229 -24.40 1.40 -10.09
CA HIS A 229 -24.77 1.66 -8.69
C HIS A 229 -23.72 2.45 -7.91
N GLU A 230 -22.61 2.81 -8.53
CA GLU A 230 -21.47 3.46 -7.88
C GLU A 230 -21.91 4.70 -7.10
N ARG A 231 -22.78 5.51 -7.70
CA ARG A 231 -23.24 6.76 -7.09
C ARG A 231 -24.30 6.55 -6.01
N SER A 232 -25.26 5.65 -6.23
CA SER A 232 -26.32 5.35 -5.25
C SER A 232 -25.77 4.69 -4.00
N ASP A 233 -24.73 3.85 -4.16
CA ASP A 233 -24.19 3.03 -3.10
C ASP A 233 -22.94 3.64 -2.43
N ALA A 234 -22.47 4.82 -2.89
CA ALA A 234 -21.32 5.54 -2.35
C ALA A 234 -21.38 5.75 -0.82
N HIS A 235 -22.59 5.91 -0.27
CA HIS A 235 -22.80 6.07 1.17
C HIS A 235 -22.30 4.86 2.01
N PHE A 236 -22.26 3.65 1.46
CA PHE A 236 -21.71 2.49 2.14
C PHE A 236 -20.20 2.61 2.36
N LEU A 237 -19.45 3.19 1.42
CA LEU A 237 -18.03 3.49 1.62
C LEU A 237 -17.85 4.62 2.63
N THR A 238 -18.71 5.62 2.64
CA THR A 238 -18.66 6.70 3.62
C THR A 238 -18.90 6.18 5.04
N GLU A 239 -19.85 5.26 5.23
CA GLU A 239 -20.06 4.57 6.50
C GLU A 239 -18.84 3.73 6.91
N PHE A 240 -18.23 3.02 5.97
CA PHE A 240 -17.00 2.28 6.20
C PHE A 240 -15.85 3.21 6.64
N MET A 241 -15.65 4.32 5.94
CA MET A 241 -14.63 5.33 6.28
C MET A 241 -14.86 5.93 7.67
N ARG A 242 -16.10 6.22 8.05
CA ARG A 242 -16.45 6.68 9.42
C ARG A 242 -16.06 5.62 10.47
N ARG A 243 -16.30 4.34 10.19
CA ARG A 243 -15.91 3.22 11.06
C ARG A 243 -14.39 3.13 11.21
N VAL A 244 -13.65 3.23 10.10
CA VAL A 244 -12.17 3.26 10.11
C VAL A 244 -11.65 4.45 10.91
N ARG A 245 -12.19 5.67 10.67
CA ARG A 245 -11.75 6.87 11.39
C ARG A 245 -11.98 6.75 12.89
N ARG A 246 -13.09 6.18 13.34
CA ARG A 246 -13.33 5.91 14.76
C ARG A 246 -12.25 5.00 15.34
N ARG A 247 -11.98 3.88 14.68
CA ARG A 247 -10.96 2.91 15.13
C ARG A 247 -9.55 3.53 15.20
N VAL A 248 -9.19 4.33 14.20
CA VAL A 248 -7.90 5.06 14.19
C VAL A 248 -7.83 6.09 15.33
N ARG A 249 -8.92 6.80 15.65
CA ARG A 249 -8.96 7.73 16.78
C ARG A 249 -8.79 7.01 18.13
N GLU A 250 -9.43 5.87 18.31
CA GLU A 250 -9.28 5.03 19.50
C GLU A 250 -7.83 4.58 19.68
N GLU A 251 -7.20 4.09 18.62
CA GLU A 251 -5.81 3.65 18.69
C GLU A 251 -4.84 4.82 18.87
N SER A 252 -5.11 5.96 18.23
CA SER A 252 -4.33 7.19 18.44
C SER A 252 -4.35 7.64 19.90
N LYS A 253 -5.54 7.59 20.53
CA LYS A 253 -5.70 7.91 21.95
C LYS A 253 -4.92 6.94 22.84
N LYS A 254 -5.02 5.64 22.55
CA LYS A 254 -4.31 4.59 23.28
C LYS A 254 -2.79 4.76 23.22
N ARG A 255 -2.25 5.17 22.06
CA ARG A 255 -0.82 5.37 21.84
C ARG A 255 -0.32 6.77 22.20
N GLY A 256 -1.20 7.69 22.57
CA GLY A 256 -0.82 9.08 22.91
C GLY A 256 -0.27 9.88 21.72
N ARG A 257 -0.50 9.44 20.47
CA ARG A 257 -0.04 10.12 19.26
C ARG A 257 -1.02 9.96 18.11
N LYS A 258 -1.01 10.91 17.17
CA LYS A 258 -1.90 10.87 16.01
C LYS A 258 -1.44 9.78 15.03
N ILE A 259 -2.36 8.87 14.68
CA ILE A 259 -2.25 7.96 13.54
C ILE A 259 -3.08 8.56 12.41
N ARG A 260 -2.54 8.59 11.19
CA ARG A 260 -3.17 9.24 10.05
C ARG A 260 -3.78 8.22 9.10
N ILE A 261 -4.71 8.69 8.27
CA ILE A 261 -5.33 7.90 7.21
C ILE A 261 -4.98 8.53 5.86
N ALA A 262 -4.34 7.76 4.99
CA ALA A 262 -4.25 8.05 3.56
C ALA A 262 -5.29 7.26 2.78
N VAL A 263 -5.72 7.81 1.66
CA VAL A 263 -6.53 7.12 0.67
C VAL A 263 -5.92 7.30 -0.72
N ARG A 264 -5.71 6.21 -1.47
CA ARG A 264 -5.41 6.32 -2.89
C ARG A 264 -6.73 6.37 -3.66
N LEU A 265 -6.88 7.40 -4.48
CA LEU A 265 -8.10 7.71 -5.23
C LEU A 265 -7.78 7.95 -6.71
N PRO A 266 -8.79 7.85 -7.60
CA PRO A 266 -8.63 8.17 -9.01
C PRO A 266 -7.99 9.53 -9.26
N ARG A 267 -7.41 9.70 -10.45
CA ARG A 267 -6.63 10.86 -10.87
C ARG A 267 -7.31 12.22 -10.68
N SER A 268 -8.65 12.27 -10.65
CA SER A 268 -9.39 13.51 -10.45
C SER A 268 -10.57 13.35 -9.48
N PRO A 269 -11.02 14.44 -8.81
CA PRO A 269 -12.19 14.40 -7.94
C PRO A 269 -13.46 13.95 -8.67
N GLN A 270 -13.65 14.36 -9.91
CA GLN A 270 -14.82 13.99 -10.72
C GLN A 270 -14.85 12.47 -10.98
N LEU A 271 -13.70 11.90 -11.30
CA LEU A 271 -13.56 10.45 -11.53
C LEU A 271 -13.76 9.68 -10.23
N ALA A 272 -13.26 10.20 -9.12
CA ALA A 272 -13.50 9.60 -7.81
C ALA A 272 -15.00 9.51 -7.49
N VAL A 273 -15.74 10.61 -7.68
CA VAL A 273 -17.20 10.62 -7.49
C VAL A 273 -17.91 9.66 -8.45
N LYS A 274 -17.49 9.62 -9.74
CA LYS A 274 -18.05 8.68 -10.72
C LYS A 274 -17.85 7.23 -10.30
N ALA A 275 -16.71 6.92 -9.66
CA ALA A 275 -16.39 5.58 -9.16
C ALA A 275 -17.04 5.22 -7.80
N GLY A 276 -17.83 6.12 -7.23
CA GLY A 276 -18.53 5.89 -5.95
C GLY A 276 -17.75 6.27 -4.70
N TYR A 277 -16.65 7.02 -4.84
CA TYR A 277 -15.91 7.57 -3.70
C TYR A 277 -16.45 8.98 -3.39
N ASP A 278 -17.18 9.12 -2.30
CA ASP A 278 -17.72 10.42 -1.86
C ASP A 278 -16.63 11.25 -1.18
N ALA A 279 -15.63 11.65 -1.97
CA ALA A 279 -14.47 12.40 -1.49
C ALA A 279 -14.87 13.74 -0.84
N ASP A 280 -15.98 14.34 -1.26
CA ASP A 280 -16.53 15.55 -0.67
C ASP A 280 -16.98 15.32 0.79
N ALA A 281 -17.82 14.30 1.02
CA ALA A 281 -18.24 13.94 2.38
C ALA A 281 -17.04 13.51 3.23
N TRP A 282 -16.10 12.74 2.67
CA TRP A 282 -14.91 12.30 3.39
C TRP A 282 -14.02 13.47 3.84
N LEU A 283 -13.87 14.50 3.01
CA LEU A 283 -13.15 15.72 3.36
C LEU A 283 -13.89 16.50 4.45
N ARG A 284 -15.16 16.81 4.25
CA ARG A 284 -15.96 17.60 5.21
C ARG A 284 -16.02 16.98 6.59
N GLU A 285 -16.10 15.65 6.66
CA GLU A 285 -16.16 14.90 7.92
C GLU A 285 -14.75 14.59 8.51
N GLY A 286 -13.67 14.96 7.83
CA GLY A 286 -12.31 14.69 8.28
C GLY A 286 -12.01 13.19 8.40
N LEU A 287 -12.49 12.39 7.44
CA LEU A 287 -12.33 10.93 7.46
C LEU A 287 -10.95 10.47 6.97
N MET A 288 -10.18 11.36 6.35
CA MET A 288 -8.82 11.11 5.89
C MET A 288 -7.92 12.31 6.17
N ASP A 289 -6.62 12.11 6.14
CA ASP A 289 -5.59 13.13 6.37
C ASP A 289 -4.76 13.39 5.10
N LEU A 290 -4.74 12.44 4.18
CA LEU A 290 -3.98 12.48 2.93
C LEU A 290 -4.77 11.84 1.79
N ILE A 291 -4.79 12.50 0.63
CA ILE A 291 -5.23 11.93 -0.64
C ILE A 291 -4.00 11.69 -1.51
N VAL A 292 -3.87 10.47 -2.04
CA VAL A 292 -2.92 10.12 -3.08
C VAL A 292 -3.69 10.00 -4.39
N GLY A 293 -3.53 10.98 -5.28
CA GLY A 293 -4.13 10.94 -6.62
C GLY A 293 -3.35 10.03 -7.54
N SER A 294 -4.00 9.04 -8.16
CA SER A 294 -3.31 7.98 -8.89
C SER A 294 -4.00 7.66 -10.21
N SER A 295 -3.20 7.32 -11.22
CA SER A 295 -3.64 6.61 -12.41
C SER A 295 -3.39 5.11 -12.23
N VAL A 296 -4.19 4.28 -12.90
CA VAL A 296 -3.99 2.82 -12.83
C VAL A 296 -2.87 2.43 -13.79
N PHE A 297 -1.79 1.84 -13.29
CA PHE A 297 -0.66 1.23 -14.02
C PHE A 297 0.22 2.14 -14.89
N TRP A 298 -0.20 3.37 -15.19
CA TRP A 298 0.52 4.23 -16.12
C TRP A 298 0.95 5.55 -15.49
N PRO A 299 2.15 6.03 -15.80
CA PRO A 299 2.54 7.39 -15.43
C PRO A 299 1.64 8.38 -16.17
N ASP A 300 1.09 9.33 -15.43
CA ASP A 300 0.18 10.35 -15.97
C ASP A 300 0.75 11.76 -15.76
N PRO A 301 1.56 12.28 -16.71
CA PRO A 301 2.14 13.61 -16.59
C PRO A 301 1.07 14.74 -16.56
N GLU A 302 -0.16 14.43 -16.94
CA GLU A 302 -1.29 15.37 -16.96
C GLU A 302 -2.24 15.21 -15.78
N LEU A 303 -1.88 14.41 -14.76
CA LEU A 303 -2.68 14.29 -13.54
C LEU A 303 -3.06 15.70 -13.02
N PRO A 304 -4.36 15.98 -12.81
CA PRO A 304 -4.85 17.33 -12.55
C PRO A 304 -4.63 17.73 -11.09
N VAL A 305 -3.38 17.91 -10.69
CA VAL A 305 -2.94 18.28 -9.33
C VAL A 305 -3.68 19.53 -8.84
N ALA A 306 -3.72 20.60 -9.66
CA ALA A 306 -4.38 21.85 -9.28
C ALA A 306 -5.89 21.67 -9.00
N THR A 307 -6.55 20.76 -9.71
CA THR A 307 -7.98 20.46 -9.49
C THR A 307 -8.18 19.78 -8.14
N TRP A 308 -7.32 18.83 -7.77
CA TRP A 308 -7.37 18.21 -6.45
C TRP A 308 -7.09 19.22 -5.34
N LEU A 309 -6.07 20.07 -5.51
CA LEU A 309 -5.73 21.08 -4.52
C LEU A 309 -6.88 22.07 -4.31
N ALA A 310 -7.51 22.57 -5.38
CA ALA A 310 -8.67 23.45 -5.27
C ALA A 310 -9.88 22.75 -4.62
N PHE A 311 -10.08 21.48 -4.92
CA PHE A 311 -11.15 20.68 -4.30
C PHE A 311 -10.94 20.50 -2.80
N ILE A 312 -9.71 20.19 -2.39
CA ILE A 312 -9.33 20.04 -0.97
C ILE A 312 -9.45 21.38 -0.24
N GLU A 313 -8.92 22.46 -0.81
CA GLU A 313 -9.00 23.81 -0.22
C GLU A 313 -10.45 24.22 0.07
N LYS A 314 -11.35 23.92 -0.86
CA LYS A 314 -12.78 24.21 -0.72
C LYS A 314 -13.46 23.44 0.42
N HIS A 315 -13.07 22.17 0.66
CA HIS A 315 -13.82 21.27 1.54
C HIS A 315 -13.13 21.01 2.87
N ASN A 316 -11.80 20.89 2.88
CA ASN A 316 -11.00 20.73 4.10
C ASN A 316 -9.50 20.99 3.84
N PRO A 317 -9.01 22.21 4.00
CA PRO A 317 -7.61 22.57 3.71
C PRO A 317 -6.58 21.92 4.63
N SER A 318 -7.00 21.22 5.69
CA SER A 318 -6.09 20.47 6.55
C SER A 318 -5.65 19.14 5.95
N VAL A 319 -6.34 18.65 4.91
CA VAL A 319 -5.98 17.42 4.21
C VAL A 319 -4.90 17.70 3.18
N ARG A 320 -3.90 16.83 3.08
CA ARG A 320 -2.81 16.95 2.11
C ARG A 320 -3.12 16.17 0.83
N PHE A 321 -2.41 16.54 -0.24
CA PHE A 321 -2.47 15.86 -1.53
C PHE A 321 -1.08 15.53 -2.03
N LEU A 322 -0.88 14.27 -2.46
CA LEU A 322 0.31 13.84 -3.18
C LEU A 322 -0.10 13.20 -4.52
N PRO A 323 0.41 13.67 -5.64
CA PRO A 323 0.28 12.93 -6.89
C PRO A 323 1.16 11.69 -6.86
N SER A 324 0.62 10.58 -7.33
CA SER A 324 1.36 9.33 -7.48
C SER A 324 2.11 9.30 -8.80
N ILE A 325 3.38 8.91 -8.73
CA ILE A 325 4.13 8.43 -9.90
C ILE A 325 4.07 6.90 -9.84
N ASP A 326 3.36 6.29 -10.78
CA ASP A 326 3.41 4.86 -10.96
C ASP A 326 4.70 4.51 -11.70
N CYS A 327 5.61 3.84 -11.01
CA CYS A 327 6.98 3.66 -11.46
C CYS A 327 7.15 2.55 -12.49
N PHE A 328 6.14 1.73 -12.65
CA PHE A 328 6.17 0.51 -13.43
C PHE A 328 6.56 0.66 -14.91
N GLN A 329 6.36 1.86 -15.46
CA GLN A 329 6.55 2.15 -16.88
C GLN A 329 7.57 3.27 -17.13
N LEU A 330 8.35 3.65 -16.13
CA LEU A 330 9.35 4.71 -16.28
C LEU A 330 10.74 4.10 -16.50
N PRO A 331 11.35 4.29 -17.69
CA PRO A 331 12.55 3.57 -18.07
C PRO A 331 13.83 4.09 -17.40
N ASP A 332 13.88 5.36 -16.99
CA ASP A 332 15.09 5.98 -16.45
C ASP A 332 14.79 7.12 -15.48
N ALA A 333 15.80 7.58 -14.75
CA ALA A 333 15.69 8.67 -13.78
C ALA A 333 15.28 10.02 -14.42
N ALA A 334 15.56 10.24 -15.70
CA ALA A 334 15.13 11.45 -16.40
C ALA A 334 13.61 11.51 -16.55
N HIS A 335 12.94 10.38 -16.74
CA HIS A 335 11.48 10.30 -16.78
C HIS A 335 10.87 10.57 -15.40
N PHE A 336 11.44 10.06 -14.32
CA PHE A 336 11.00 10.41 -12.96
C PHE A 336 11.11 11.90 -12.70
N ARG A 337 12.22 12.54 -13.08
CA ARG A 337 12.40 13.99 -12.93
C ARG A 337 11.39 14.77 -13.79
N GLY A 338 11.11 14.30 -15.00
CA GLY A 338 10.09 14.87 -15.88
C GLY A 338 8.70 14.83 -15.27
N MET A 339 8.30 13.69 -14.73
CA MET A 339 7.03 13.52 -14.00
C MET A 339 6.95 14.45 -12.78
N ALA A 340 7.99 14.45 -11.95
CA ALA A 340 8.09 15.32 -10.78
C ALA A 340 7.92 16.80 -11.16
N SER A 341 8.65 17.25 -12.20
CA SER A 341 8.54 18.62 -12.73
C SER A 341 7.11 18.96 -13.19
N CYS A 342 6.43 18.04 -13.87
CA CYS A 342 5.03 18.24 -14.27
C CYS A 342 4.11 18.48 -13.09
N TYR A 343 4.28 17.72 -12.02
CA TYR A 343 3.44 17.82 -10.82
C TYR A 343 3.75 19.07 -9.98
N TYR A 344 5.02 19.40 -9.78
CA TYR A 344 5.41 20.62 -9.07
C TYR A 344 4.93 21.89 -9.76
N ARG A 345 5.02 21.95 -11.10
CA ARG A 345 4.48 23.09 -11.86
C ARG A 345 2.97 23.27 -11.70
N ARG A 346 2.25 22.21 -11.32
CA ARG A 346 0.79 22.27 -11.01
C ARG A 346 0.49 22.44 -9.52
N GLY A 347 1.51 22.71 -8.70
CA GLY A 347 1.35 23.06 -7.30
C GLY A 347 1.52 21.90 -6.30
N ALA A 348 1.98 20.71 -6.72
CA ALA A 348 2.31 19.63 -5.79
C ALA A 348 3.29 20.10 -4.71
N LYS A 349 3.16 19.57 -3.51
CA LYS A 349 4.06 19.86 -2.37
C LYS A 349 4.86 18.62 -1.93
N GLY A 350 4.82 17.56 -2.70
CA GLY A 350 5.51 16.29 -2.48
C GLY A 350 5.03 15.26 -3.47
N LEU A 351 5.58 14.05 -3.39
CA LEU A 351 5.34 12.98 -4.35
C LEU A 351 5.15 11.65 -3.64
N TYR A 352 4.37 10.79 -4.26
CA TYR A 352 4.19 9.40 -3.88
C TYR A 352 4.72 8.51 -5.01
N LEU A 353 5.68 7.64 -4.72
CA LEU A 353 6.24 6.68 -5.66
C LEU A 353 5.58 5.32 -5.45
N PHE A 354 4.75 4.92 -6.39
CA PHE A 354 4.06 3.64 -6.35
C PHE A 354 4.81 2.59 -7.17
N ASN A 355 5.00 1.39 -6.64
CA ASN A 355 5.78 0.32 -7.26
C ASN A 355 7.24 0.70 -7.58
N ALA A 356 7.82 1.59 -6.81
CA ALA A 356 9.14 2.13 -7.08
C ALA A 356 10.27 1.07 -7.14
N PRO A 357 10.28 0.03 -6.28
CA PRO A 357 11.32 -1.00 -6.34
C PRO A 357 11.38 -1.80 -7.65
N TYR A 358 10.33 -1.78 -8.48
CA TYR A 358 10.37 -2.41 -9.81
C TYR A 358 11.30 -1.71 -10.82
N CYS A 359 11.85 -0.56 -10.50
CA CYS A 359 12.71 0.20 -11.40
C CYS A 359 14.18 0.02 -11.03
N GLY A 360 14.79 -1.12 -11.33
CA GLY A 360 16.21 -1.34 -11.09
C GLY A 360 16.55 -2.59 -10.29
N ARG A 361 17.41 -2.47 -9.28
CA ARG A 361 18.02 -3.60 -8.53
C ARG A 361 17.05 -4.70 -8.07
N TYR A 362 15.82 -4.33 -7.76
CA TYR A 362 14.80 -5.24 -7.23
C TYR A 362 13.73 -5.60 -8.27
N ASP A 363 14.00 -5.32 -9.54
CA ASP A 363 13.17 -5.79 -10.63
C ASP A 363 13.29 -7.32 -10.78
N THR A 364 12.34 -8.03 -10.20
CA THR A 364 12.27 -9.49 -10.26
C THR A 364 11.41 -9.99 -11.42
N ASP A 365 10.75 -9.09 -12.15
CA ASP A 365 9.88 -9.41 -13.27
C ASP A 365 10.57 -9.31 -14.63
N GLY A 366 11.92 -9.09 -14.63
CA GLY A 366 12.75 -9.06 -15.85
C GLY A 366 12.47 -7.84 -16.75
N ARG A 367 11.95 -6.78 -16.19
CA ARG A 367 11.74 -5.51 -16.88
C ARG A 367 13.03 -4.72 -16.85
N HIS A 368 13.87 -5.01 -17.82
CA HIS A 368 15.22 -4.51 -17.91
C HIS A 368 15.29 -2.98 -17.80
N HIS A 369 15.76 -2.53 -16.67
CA HIS A 369 16.35 -1.19 -16.54
C HIS A 369 17.86 -1.37 -16.55
N ASP A 370 18.53 -0.76 -17.53
CA ASP A 370 19.99 -0.86 -17.70
C ASP A 370 20.78 -0.22 -16.54
N GLU A 371 20.10 0.51 -15.65
CA GLU A 371 20.69 1.18 -14.50
C GLU A 371 19.80 1.05 -13.24
N ASP A 372 20.37 1.26 -12.07
CA ASP A 372 19.65 1.32 -10.78
C ASP A 372 18.80 2.60 -10.68
N THR A 373 17.82 2.74 -11.57
CA THR A 373 16.95 3.91 -11.66
C THR A 373 16.30 4.24 -10.33
N PHE A 374 15.77 3.22 -9.63
CA PHE A 374 15.14 3.42 -8.34
C PHE A 374 16.13 3.93 -7.27
N GLY A 375 17.31 3.31 -7.18
CA GLY A 375 18.36 3.75 -6.27
C GLY A 375 18.81 5.17 -6.55
N ILE A 376 18.96 5.56 -7.83
CA ILE A 376 19.29 6.94 -8.22
C ILE A 376 18.20 7.90 -7.74
N VAL A 377 16.93 7.59 -8.00
CA VAL A 377 15.79 8.44 -7.63
C VAL A 377 15.69 8.60 -6.11
N CYS A 378 15.87 7.50 -5.35
CA CYS A 378 15.84 7.56 -3.90
C CYS A 378 17.01 8.36 -3.30
N ARG A 379 18.25 8.19 -3.83
CA ARG A 379 19.43 8.92 -3.34
C ARG A 379 19.36 10.41 -3.63
N GLU A 380 18.97 10.76 -4.86
CA GLU A 380 18.92 12.15 -5.30
C GLU A 380 17.68 12.89 -4.79
N GLY A 381 16.59 12.19 -4.58
CA GLY A 381 15.26 12.75 -4.36
C GLY A 381 14.69 13.39 -5.62
N LEU A 382 13.44 13.83 -5.50
CA LEU A 382 12.67 14.44 -6.59
C LEU A 382 12.11 15.82 -6.21
N SER A 383 12.70 16.52 -5.24
CA SER A 383 12.29 17.90 -4.89
C SER A 383 12.60 18.87 -6.03
N PRO A 384 11.93 20.03 -6.11
CA PRO A 384 12.23 21.03 -7.13
C PRO A 384 13.71 21.42 -7.21
N ASP A 385 14.40 21.46 -6.05
CA ASP A 385 15.82 21.79 -6.00
C ASP A 385 16.71 20.62 -6.48
N SER A 386 16.36 19.39 -6.09
CA SER A 386 17.16 18.22 -6.45
C SER A 386 17.11 17.87 -7.95
N ILE A 387 16.03 18.26 -8.66
CA ILE A 387 15.89 18.01 -10.11
C ILE A 387 16.39 19.18 -10.98
N ARG A 388 16.67 20.33 -10.37
CA ARG A 388 17.08 21.54 -11.11
C ARG A 388 18.38 21.30 -11.90
N GLY A 389 18.34 21.64 -13.19
CA GLY A 389 19.50 21.52 -14.09
C GLY A 389 19.84 20.08 -14.52
N LYS A 390 19.08 19.09 -14.07
CA LYS A 390 19.28 17.70 -14.50
C LYS A 390 18.44 17.35 -15.74
N PRO A 391 18.86 16.36 -16.53
CA PRO A 391 18.08 15.88 -17.67
C PRO A 391 16.67 15.44 -17.24
N MET A 392 15.65 15.84 -18.01
CA MET A 392 14.25 15.51 -17.80
C MET A 392 13.61 15.03 -19.09
N LYS A 393 12.80 13.98 -19.01
CA LYS A 393 11.98 13.47 -20.11
C LYS A 393 10.54 13.28 -19.58
N VAL A 394 9.58 13.78 -20.33
CA VAL A 394 8.16 13.59 -19.99
C VAL A 394 7.61 12.47 -20.85
N PRO A 395 7.07 11.39 -20.25
CA PRO A 395 6.42 10.34 -21.02
C PRO A 395 5.16 10.90 -21.70
N PRO A 396 4.71 10.32 -22.83
CA PRO A 396 3.44 10.68 -23.40
C PRO A 396 2.30 10.39 -22.39
N PRO A 397 1.26 11.24 -22.34
CA PRO A 397 0.11 10.98 -21.50
C PRO A 397 -0.57 9.70 -21.96
N ARG A 398 -0.81 8.78 -21.02
CA ARG A 398 -1.59 7.59 -21.24
C ARG A 398 -2.65 7.50 -20.15
N VAL A 399 -3.90 7.66 -20.54
CA VAL A 399 -5.05 7.60 -19.64
C VAL A 399 -5.80 6.31 -19.96
N ASP A 400 -5.47 5.25 -19.25
CA ASP A 400 -6.24 4.02 -19.28
C ASP A 400 -7.09 3.94 -18.00
N PHE A 401 -8.26 4.55 -18.06
CA PHE A 401 -9.36 4.21 -17.16
C PHE A 401 -10.52 3.68 -18.04
N PRO A 402 -10.30 2.54 -18.75
CA PRO A 402 -11.27 2.05 -19.73
C PRO A 402 -12.62 1.66 -19.14
N MET A 403 -12.74 1.66 -17.81
CA MET A 403 -13.93 1.16 -17.12
C MET A 403 -14.82 2.26 -16.52
N LEU A 404 -14.43 3.52 -16.65
CA LEU A 404 -15.20 4.68 -16.17
C LEU A 404 -15.43 5.72 -17.28
N CYS A 405 -15.12 5.38 -18.51
CA CYS A 405 -15.18 6.25 -19.68
C CYS A 405 -16.48 6.13 -20.49
N ASP A 406 -17.63 5.84 -19.85
CA ASP A 406 -18.93 5.93 -20.52
C ASP A 406 -19.88 6.81 -19.73
#